data_6277353ce40803d5112f44bbbd289373
#
_entry.id   6277353ce40803d5112f44bbbd289373
#
_cell.length_a   1.000
_cell.length_b   1.000
_cell.length_c   1.000
_cell.angle_alpha   90.00
_cell.angle_beta   90.00
_cell.angle_gamma   90.00
#
_symmetry.space_group_name_H-M   'P 1'
#
loop_
_entity.id
_entity.type
_entity.pdbx_description
1 polymer ?
#
loop_
_entity_poly.entity_id
_entity_poly.type
_entity_poly.pdbx_seq_one_letter_code
_entity_poly.pdbx_strand_id
1 'polypeptide(L)'
;TCIDGAEQFHHWEPTDHGFVPLRLAMDVEHGYVHAQSLWDASAPWPRAGTACYMLRAMVIQAQGARDAPHLCALVRAPNDDDAPDAWYVFNDFLVRPITEAEALRFGEPWKVPALLVWERVDDVAESHAKHLADLARHLRPDLSLLLQDTHISQHRRDDLCRHRILSESELPKPGTLVAIDAEFVSLAQEELEVFSDGTRTLIQPSSLALARVSVLRGEGPHQGEPFIDDHIWTTEPIVDYLTQFSGIQPDDLDPKRTQRTLVSHKTAYKKLRMLTDLGCRFIGHGLAKDFRIINI
;
A
#
# COMPACT_ATOMS: atom_id res chain seq x y z
N THR A 1 -25.97 8.69 7.52
CA THR A 1 -26.41 10.06 7.89
C THR A 1 -25.40 11.01 7.30
N CYS A 2 -25.76 11.80 6.27
CA CYS A 2 -25.03 12.99 5.93
C CYS A 2 -25.07 13.92 7.15
N ILE A 3 -23.91 14.18 7.74
CA ILE A 3 -23.78 15.15 8.82
C ILE A 3 -23.67 16.50 8.16
N ASP A 4 -24.76 17.22 8.07
CA ASP A 4 -24.76 18.62 7.67
C ASP A 4 -24.26 19.47 8.85
N GLY A 5 -23.07 20.01 8.72
CA GLY A 5 -22.54 21.10 9.53
C GLY A 5 -21.56 20.70 10.65
N ALA A 6 -20.48 21.46 10.72
CA ALA A 6 -19.43 21.33 11.73
C ALA A 6 -19.89 21.50 13.20
N GLU A 7 -21.10 22.04 13.42
CA GLU A 7 -21.64 22.30 14.76
C GLU A 7 -22.03 21.02 15.52
N GLN A 8 -22.28 19.90 14.84
CA GLN A 8 -22.67 18.65 15.50
C GLN A 8 -21.51 17.91 16.18
N PHE A 9 -20.28 18.25 15.89
CA PHE A 9 -19.11 17.64 16.52
C PHE A 9 -18.81 18.14 17.94
N HIS A 10 -19.40 19.28 18.35
CA HIS A 10 -19.10 19.90 19.66
C HIS A 10 -19.86 19.29 20.85
N HIS A 11 -20.86 18.44 20.61
CA HIS A 11 -21.71 17.86 21.66
C HIS A 11 -21.69 16.32 21.68
N TRP A 12 -20.61 15.72 21.13
CA TRP A 12 -20.50 14.27 21.20
C TRP A 12 -20.03 13.84 22.59
N GLU A 13 -20.87 13.14 23.32
CA GLU A 13 -20.51 12.45 24.56
C GLU A 13 -20.38 10.94 24.27
N PRO A 14 -19.34 10.27 24.79
CA PRO A 14 -19.24 8.81 24.69
C PRO A 14 -20.48 8.21 25.33
N THR A 15 -21.21 7.39 24.59
CA THR A 15 -22.28 6.59 25.17
C THR A 15 -21.69 5.51 26.05
N ASP A 16 -22.49 4.91 26.98
CA ASP A 16 -22.06 3.76 27.78
C ASP A 16 -21.60 2.58 26.93
N HIS A 17 -21.98 2.56 25.64
CA HIS A 17 -21.62 1.52 24.67
C HIS A 17 -20.39 1.85 23.81
N GLY A 18 -19.80 3.03 23.96
CA GLY A 18 -18.67 3.48 23.14
C GLY A 18 -19.10 4.29 21.91
N PHE A 19 -18.13 4.58 21.01
CA PHE A 19 -18.33 5.44 19.86
C PHE A 19 -18.57 4.69 18.54
N VAL A 20 -17.82 3.61 18.33
CA VAL A 20 -17.85 2.83 17.11
C VAL A 20 -18.48 1.47 17.40
N PRO A 21 -19.64 1.15 16.83
CA PRO A 21 -20.24 -0.16 17.02
C PRO A 21 -19.45 -1.22 16.27
N LEU A 22 -19.30 -2.39 16.87
CA LEU A 22 -18.65 -3.54 16.22
C LEU A 22 -19.52 -4.11 15.09
N ARG A 23 -20.85 -4.00 15.25
CA ARG A 23 -21.86 -4.59 14.35
C ARG A 23 -22.86 -3.54 13.92
N LEU A 24 -23.19 -3.53 12.62
CA LEU A 24 -24.22 -2.69 12.04
C LEU A 24 -25.25 -3.55 11.30
N ALA A 25 -26.51 -3.20 11.46
CA ALA A 25 -27.58 -3.72 10.63
C ALA A 25 -28.14 -2.57 9.79
N MET A 26 -28.28 -2.79 8.48
CA MET A 26 -28.78 -1.77 7.54
C MET A 26 -29.99 -2.33 6.78
N ASP A 27 -31.01 -1.51 6.67
CA ASP A 27 -32.24 -1.79 5.92
C ASP A 27 -32.62 -0.60 5.05
N VAL A 28 -33.40 -0.84 4.02
CA VAL A 28 -33.90 0.21 3.12
C VAL A 28 -35.41 0.18 3.14
N GLU A 29 -36.02 1.19 3.75
CA GLU A 29 -37.48 1.36 3.75
C GLU A 29 -37.87 2.68 3.04
N HIS A 30 -38.77 2.59 2.10
CA HIS A 30 -39.30 3.74 1.33
C HIS A 30 -38.18 4.60 0.65
N GLY A 31 -37.07 3.97 0.26
CA GLY A 31 -35.93 4.66 -0.36
C GLY A 31 -34.96 5.32 0.63
N TYR A 32 -35.19 5.17 1.93
CA TYR A 32 -34.28 5.65 2.97
C TYR A 32 -33.48 4.50 3.57
N VAL A 33 -32.21 4.76 3.85
CA VAL A 33 -31.33 3.80 4.53
C VAL A 33 -31.47 3.99 6.04
N HIS A 34 -31.86 2.92 6.72
CA HIS A 34 -31.93 2.85 8.18
C HIS A 34 -30.74 2.03 8.68
N ALA A 35 -29.88 2.61 9.51
CA ALA A 35 -28.75 1.95 10.12
C ALA A 35 -28.97 1.79 11.63
N GLN A 36 -28.82 0.57 12.13
CA GLN A 36 -28.93 0.24 13.54
C GLN A 36 -27.59 -0.26 14.06
N SER A 37 -27.06 0.40 15.08
CA SER A 37 -25.86 -0.05 15.81
C SER A 37 -26.23 -1.19 16.75
N LEU A 38 -25.50 -2.30 16.67
CA LEU A 38 -25.63 -3.45 17.55
C LEU A 38 -24.41 -3.51 18.47
N TRP A 39 -24.60 -3.09 19.69
CA TRP A 39 -23.53 -2.97 20.71
C TRP A 39 -23.25 -4.29 21.43
N ASP A 40 -24.27 -5.11 21.64
CA ASP A 40 -24.11 -6.44 22.19
C ASP A 40 -23.63 -7.43 21.14
N ALA A 41 -22.42 -7.93 21.29
CA ALA A 41 -21.83 -8.91 20.38
C ALA A 41 -22.62 -10.23 20.32
N SER A 42 -23.34 -10.58 21.41
CA SER A 42 -24.16 -11.79 21.51
C SER A 42 -25.60 -11.62 21.02
N ALA A 43 -26.04 -10.38 20.79
CA ALA A 43 -27.38 -10.13 20.29
C ALA A 43 -27.60 -10.81 18.91
N PRO A 44 -28.75 -11.44 18.66
CA PRO A 44 -29.05 -12.00 17.36
C PRO A 44 -29.08 -10.87 16.29
N TRP A 45 -28.73 -11.22 15.06
CA TRP A 45 -28.94 -10.32 13.95
C TRP A 45 -30.44 -10.01 13.78
N PRO A 46 -30.80 -8.81 13.30
CA PRO A 46 -32.17 -8.46 13.00
C PRO A 46 -32.79 -9.37 11.93
N ARG A 47 -34.03 -9.07 11.56
CA ARG A 47 -34.86 -9.87 10.64
C ARG A 47 -34.14 -10.30 9.35
N ALA A 48 -34.59 -11.42 8.77
CA ALA A 48 -34.21 -11.85 7.43
C ALA A 48 -34.45 -10.69 6.41
N GLY A 49 -33.44 -10.43 5.59
CA GLY A 49 -33.45 -9.33 4.61
C GLY A 49 -32.68 -8.07 5.04
N THR A 50 -32.32 -7.94 6.31
CA THR A 50 -31.45 -6.85 6.78
C THR A 50 -29.99 -7.15 6.43
N ALA A 51 -29.30 -6.20 5.83
CA ALA A 51 -27.87 -6.33 5.55
C ALA A 51 -27.07 -6.19 6.85
N CYS A 52 -26.27 -7.19 7.17
CA CYS A 52 -25.50 -7.29 8.40
C CYS A 52 -24.02 -7.04 8.13
N TYR A 53 -23.40 -6.17 8.94
CA TYR A 53 -22.02 -5.75 8.77
C TYR A 53 -21.24 -5.90 10.08
N MET A 54 -20.00 -6.36 9.96
CA MET A 54 -19.02 -6.45 11.04
C MET A 54 -17.88 -5.46 10.79
N LEU A 55 -17.45 -4.72 11.80
CA LEU A 55 -16.28 -3.84 11.70
C LEU A 55 -15.02 -4.69 11.49
N ARG A 56 -14.29 -4.41 10.41
CA ARG A 56 -13.08 -5.13 10.03
C ARG A 56 -11.82 -4.30 10.14
N ALA A 57 -11.92 -3.00 9.86
CA ALA A 57 -10.76 -2.15 9.96
C ALA A 57 -11.15 -0.70 10.27
N MET A 58 -10.21 0.03 10.80
CA MET A 58 -10.31 1.47 11.05
C MET A 58 -8.99 2.13 10.70
N VAL A 59 -9.05 3.30 10.09
CA VAL A 59 -7.93 4.23 10.11
C VAL A 59 -8.20 5.24 11.21
N ILE A 60 -7.25 5.40 12.11
CA ILE A 60 -7.29 6.35 13.19
C ILE A 60 -6.24 7.42 12.98
N GLN A 61 -6.56 8.64 13.32
CA GLN A 61 -5.60 9.71 13.47
C GLN A 61 -5.15 9.74 14.92
N ALA A 62 -3.85 9.48 15.13
CA ALA A 62 -3.21 9.63 16.42
C ALA A 62 -2.62 11.04 16.51
N GLN A 63 -2.93 11.76 17.58
CA GLN A 63 -2.40 13.09 17.84
C GLN A 63 -1.53 13.04 19.08
N GLY A 64 -0.23 13.27 18.92
CA GLY A 64 0.68 13.56 20.03
C GLY A 64 0.55 15.02 20.48
N ALA A 65 0.90 15.32 21.72
CA ALA A 65 0.81 16.68 22.25
C ALA A 65 1.76 17.68 21.54
N ARG A 66 2.73 17.20 20.78
CA ARG A 66 3.77 17.98 20.10
C ARG A 66 4.08 17.53 18.67
N ASP A 67 3.46 16.46 18.21
CA ASP A 67 3.78 15.86 16.91
C ASP A 67 2.68 16.14 15.88
N ALA A 68 3.06 16.13 14.59
CA ALA A 68 2.10 16.19 13.51
C ALA A 68 1.11 15.01 13.60
N PRO A 69 -0.16 15.18 13.19
CA PRO A 69 -1.12 14.10 13.16
C PRO A 69 -0.59 12.91 12.36
N HIS A 70 -0.67 11.72 12.94
CA HIS A 70 -0.20 10.49 12.33
C HIS A 70 -1.36 9.51 12.12
N LEU A 71 -1.37 8.81 10.98
CA LEU A 71 -2.41 7.84 10.67
C LEU A 71 -1.92 6.42 10.98
N CYS A 72 -2.73 5.68 11.72
CA CYS A 72 -2.51 4.26 12.01
C CYS A 72 -3.72 3.45 11.54
N ALA A 73 -3.52 2.21 11.14
CA ALA A 73 -4.61 1.30 10.86
C ALA A 73 -4.81 0.30 12.01
N LEU A 74 -6.07 0.05 12.35
CA LEU A 74 -6.49 -1.03 13.22
C LEU A 74 -7.24 -2.04 12.37
N VAL A 75 -6.79 -3.30 12.35
CA VAL A 75 -7.35 -4.34 11.49
C VAL A 75 -7.72 -5.55 12.33
N ARG A 76 -8.92 -6.05 12.11
CA ARG A 76 -9.40 -7.31 12.67
C ARG A 76 -9.11 -8.42 11.67
N ALA A 77 -8.20 -9.32 12.01
CA ALA A 77 -7.80 -10.44 11.16
C ALA A 77 -8.33 -11.76 11.71
N PRO A 78 -8.69 -12.71 10.83
CA PRO A 78 -9.03 -14.06 11.26
C PRO A 78 -7.82 -14.72 11.89
N ASN A 79 -8.06 -15.56 12.89
CA ASN A 79 -7.03 -16.38 13.50
C ASN A 79 -7.03 -17.78 12.84
N ASP A 80 -5.84 -18.35 12.62
CA ASP A 80 -5.65 -19.61 11.89
C ASP A 80 -6.21 -20.87 12.61
N ASP A 81 -6.51 -20.78 13.93
CA ASP A 81 -6.78 -21.93 14.79
C ASP A 81 -8.21 -21.95 15.39
N ASP A 82 -9.26 -21.70 14.63
CA ASP A 82 -10.64 -21.60 15.16
C ASP A 82 -10.81 -20.64 16.36
N ALA A 83 -9.79 -19.85 16.65
CA ALA A 83 -9.82 -18.84 17.68
C ALA A 83 -10.54 -17.57 17.16
N PRO A 84 -11.13 -16.76 18.05
CA PRO A 84 -11.78 -15.52 17.63
C PRO A 84 -10.79 -14.59 16.93
N ASP A 85 -11.29 -13.86 15.93
CA ASP A 85 -10.53 -12.85 15.20
C ASP A 85 -9.73 -11.94 16.15
N ALA A 86 -8.50 -11.65 15.81
CA ALA A 86 -7.63 -10.80 16.60
C ALA A 86 -7.52 -9.40 15.99
N TRP A 87 -7.41 -8.39 16.84
CA TRP A 87 -7.13 -7.02 16.42
C TRP A 87 -5.63 -6.75 16.40
N TYR A 88 -5.19 -6.03 15.36
CA TYR A 88 -3.81 -5.59 15.19
C TYR A 88 -3.77 -4.09 14.93
N VAL A 89 -2.78 -3.40 15.51
CA VAL A 89 -2.42 -2.04 15.13
C VAL A 89 -1.26 -2.09 14.14
N PHE A 90 -1.41 -1.33 13.06
CA PHE A 90 -0.38 -1.06 12.07
C PHE A 90 0.01 0.41 12.18
N ASN A 91 1.25 0.63 12.57
CA ASN A 91 1.84 1.96 12.70
C ASN A 91 3.20 1.93 12.01
N ASP A 92 3.25 2.31 10.76
CA ASP A 92 4.40 2.16 9.86
C ASP A 92 4.92 0.70 9.88
N PHE A 93 6.08 0.46 10.50
CA PHE A 93 6.68 -0.87 10.61
C PHE A 93 6.23 -1.65 11.83
N LEU A 94 5.58 -1.00 12.76
CA LEU A 94 5.09 -1.63 13.97
C LEU A 94 3.76 -2.32 13.68
N VAL A 95 3.76 -3.65 13.77
CA VAL A 95 2.53 -4.45 13.78
C VAL A 95 2.45 -5.15 15.14
N ARG A 96 1.40 -4.87 15.89
CA ARG A 96 1.22 -5.38 17.25
C ARG A 96 -0.21 -5.86 17.45
N PRO A 97 -0.41 -7.04 18.09
CA PRO A 97 -1.74 -7.44 18.51
C PRO A 97 -2.25 -6.50 19.62
N ILE A 98 -3.54 -6.22 19.60
CA ILE A 98 -4.26 -5.42 20.60
C ILE A 98 -5.57 -6.11 20.95
N THR A 99 -6.15 -5.75 22.07
CA THR A 99 -7.47 -6.23 22.46
C THR A 99 -8.58 -5.49 21.71
N GLU A 100 -9.75 -6.10 21.57
CA GLU A 100 -10.92 -5.42 21.01
C GLU A 100 -11.29 -4.17 21.81
N ALA A 101 -11.21 -4.25 23.12
CA ALA A 101 -11.45 -3.11 24.00
C ALA A 101 -10.46 -1.96 23.74
N GLU A 102 -9.19 -2.25 23.46
CA GLU A 102 -8.18 -1.27 23.09
C GLU A 102 -8.46 -0.69 21.70
N ALA A 103 -8.89 -1.52 20.75
CA ALA A 103 -9.26 -1.10 19.40
C ALA A 103 -10.45 -0.14 19.41
N LEU A 104 -11.49 -0.42 20.16
CA LEU A 104 -12.76 0.31 20.19
C LEU A 104 -12.81 1.47 21.19
N ARG A 105 -11.74 1.66 21.99
CA ARG A 105 -11.67 2.74 22.99
C ARG A 105 -11.30 4.07 22.33
N PHE A 106 -12.20 5.04 22.34
CA PHE A 106 -12.07 6.38 21.80
C PHE A 106 -12.25 7.50 22.82
N GLY A 107 -12.14 7.21 24.10
CA GLY A 107 -12.29 8.19 25.18
C GLY A 107 -11.15 9.20 25.31
N GLU A 108 -10.07 9.02 24.55
CA GLU A 108 -8.88 9.85 24.61
C GLU A 108 -8.79 10.79 23.42
N PRO A 109 -8.49 12.09 23.61
CA PRO A 109 -8.47 13.07 22.52
C PRO A 109 -7.36 12.81 21.46
N TRP A 110 -6.41 11.97 21.77
CA TRP A 110 -5.31 11.62 20.87
C TRP A 110 -5.67 10.56 19.81
N LYS A 111 -6.84 9.91 19.93
CA LYS A 111 -7.26 8.83 19.03
C LYS A 111 -8.60 9.19 18.40
N VAL A 112 -8.58 9.56 17.13
CA VAL A 112 -9.77 9.95 16.36
C VAL A 112 -9.97 9.02 15.18
N PRO A 113 -11.17 8.41 15.00
CA PRO A 113 -11.43 7.59 13.82
C PRO A 113 -11.56 8.48 12.58
N ALA A 114 -10.79 8.18 11.54
CA ALA A 114 -10.80 8.87 10.25
C ALA A 114 -11.57 8.10 9.18
N LEU A 115 -11.45 6.76 9.19
CA LEU A 115 -12.15 5.86 8.27
C LEU A 115 -12.56 4.60 9.00
N LEU A 116 -13.77 4.11 8.73
CA LEU A 116 -14.29 2.87 9.28
C LEU A 116 -14.69 1.95 8.14
N VAL A 117 -14.29 0.69 8.22
CA VAL A 117 -14.56 -0.33 7.22
C VAL A 117 -15.35 -1.47 7.84
N TRP A 118 -16.58 -1.64 7.39
CA TRP A 118 -17.43 -2.77 7.77
C TRP A 118 -17.53 -3.75 6.60
N GLU A 119 -17.37 -5.01 6.91
CA GLU A 119 -17.58 -6.10 5.99
C GLU A 119 -19.01 -6.64 6.16
N ARG A 120 -19.69 -6.87 5.06
CA ARG A 120 -21.00 -7.53 5.06
C ARG A 120 -20.84 -9.01 5.40
N VAL A 121 -21.64 -9.51 6.36
CA VAL A 121 -21.48 -10.86 6.94
C VAL A 121 -22.76 -11.71 6.86
N ASP A 122 -23.73 -11.33 6.05
CA ASP A 122 -24.93 -12.14 5.80
C ASP A 122 -24.71 -13.17 4.68
N ASP A 123 -25.68 -14.04 4.45
CA ASP A 123 -25.61 -15.12 3.44
C ASP A 123 -25.33 -14.60 2.02
N VAL A 124 -25.72 -13.35 1.72
CA VAL A 124 -25.46 -12.70 0.43
C VAL A 124 -23.98 -12.39 0.28
N ALA A 125 -23.32 -11.98 1.38
CA ALA A 125 -21.88 -11.71 1.37
C ALA A 125 -21.07 -12.99 1.12
N GLU A 126 -21.46 -14.11 1.71
CA GLU A 126 -20.81 -15.40 1.52
C GLU A 126 -20.89 -15.86 0.06
N SER A 127 -22.07 -15.71 -0.56
CA SER A 127 -22.27 -15.99 -1.98
C SER A 127 -21.42 -15.10 -2.89
N HIS A 128 -21.31 -13.79 -2.59
CA HIS A 128 -20.48 -12.87 -3.35
C HIS A 128 -18.97 -13.14 -3.15
N ALA A 129 -18.53 -13.42 -1.93
CA ALA A 129 -17.14 -13.75 -1.64
C ALA A 129 -16.71 -15.03 -2.39
N LYS A 130 -17.57 -16.05 -2.43
CA LYS A 130 -17.34 -17.26 -3.20
C LYS A 130 -17.25 -16.98 -4.70
N HIS A 131 -18.14 -16.16 -5.23
CA HIS A 131 -18.10 -15.76 -6.64
C HIS A 131 -16.83 -14.98 -6.99
N LEU A 132 -16.40 -14.03 -6.15
CA LEU A 132 -15.17 -13.29 -6.33
C LEU A 132 -13.93 -14.19 -6.23
N ALA A 133 -13.93 -15.15 -5.30
CA ALA A 133 -12.85 -16.14 -5.18
C ALA A 133 -12.78 -17.07 -6.40
N ASP A 134 -13.93 -17.46 -6.96
CA ASP A 134 -13.99 -18.22 -8.20
C ASP A 134 -13.49 -17.40 -9.39
N LEU A 135 -13.89 -16.12 -9.47
CA LEU A 135 -13.41 -15.19 -10.49
C LEU A 135 -11.88 -14.98 -10.40
N ALA A 136 -11.36 -14.76 -9.20
CA ALA A 136 -9.92 -14.61 -8.95
C ALA A 136 -9.11 -15.84 -9.35
N ARG A 137 -9.65 -17.06 -9.16
CA ARG A 137 -9.02 -18.30 -9.60
C ARG A 137 -8.93 -18.41 -11.13
N HIS A 138 -9.84 -17.76 -11.86
CA HIS A 138 -9.86 -17.77 -13.32
C HIS A 138 -9.10 -16.59 -13.93
N LEU A 139 -8.83 -15.54 -13.14
CA LEU A 139 -8.00 -14.40 -13.55
C LEU A 139 -6.54 -14.83 -13.49
N ARG A 140 -5.99 -15.23 -14.65
CA ARG A 140 -4.54 -15.37 -14.78
C ARG A 140 -3.92 -13.97 -14.76
N PRO A 141 -2.86 -13.73 -13.97
CA PRO A 141 -2.16 -12.46 -14.03
C PRO A 141 -1.64 -12.25 -15.47
N ASP A 142 -1.87 -11.07 -15.99
CA ASP A 142 -1.31 -10.69 -17.29
C ASP A 142 0.20 -10.44 -17.13
N LEU A 143 1.00 -11.42 -17.49
CA LEU A 143 2.46 -11.38 -17.41
C LEU A 143 3.11 -10.77 -18.64
N SER A 144 2.33 -10.22 -19.57
CA SER A 144 2.83 -9.65 -20.83
C SER A 144 3.91 -8.58 -20.61
N LEU A 145 3.82 -7.80 -19.52
CA LEU A 145 4.83 -6.79 -19.19
C LEU A 145 6.23 -7.37 -18.90
N LEU A 146 6.34 -8.62 -18.48
CA LEU A 146 7.62 -9.30 -18.29
C LEU A 146 8.15 -9.94 -19.59
N LEU A 147 7.27 -10.16 -20.57
CA LEU A 147 7.56 -10.81 -21.85
C LEU A 147 7.68 -9.82 -23.00
N GLN A 148 7.45 -8.54 -22.77
CA GLN A 148 7.43 -7.50 -23.79
C GLN A 148 8.41 -6.39 -23.46
N ASP A 149 9.09 -5.91 -24.49
CA ASP A 149 9.97 -4.75 -24.39
C ASP A 149 9.14 -3.46 -24.54
N THR A 150 8.62 -2.98 -23.41
CA THR A 150 7.81 -1.77 -23.37
C THR A 150 8.62 -0.58 -22.89
N HIS A 151 8.60 0.53 -23.64
CA HIS A 151 9.27 1.78 -23.25
C HIS A 151 8.55 3.00 -23.85
N ILE A 152 8.84 4.16 -23.29
CA ILE A 152 8.32 5.47 -23.75
C ILE A 152 9.41 6.35 -24.36
N SER A 153 10.65 5.87 -24.46
CA SER A 153 11.78 6.58 -25.06
C SER A 153 11.57 6.78 -26.54
N GLN A 154 11.75 8.02 -27.04
CA GLN A 154 11.62 8.34 -28.49
C GLN A 154 12.89 8.04 -29.27
N HIS A 155 14.06 8.02 -28.63
CA HIS A 155 15.36 7.88 -29.24
C HIS A 155 16.19 6.72 -28.63
N ARG A 156 15.50 5.70 -28.10
CA ARG A 156 16.19 4.52 -27.55
C ARG A 156 17.14 3.91 -28.57
N ARG A 157 18.30 3.51 -28.07
CA ARG A 157 19.31 2.78 -28.85
C ARG A 157 19.42 1.35 -28.33
N ASP A 158 19.13 0.39 -29.19
CA ASP A 158 19.12 -1.04 -28.84
C ASP A 158 20.55 -1.57 -28.49
N ASP A 159 21.60 -0.96 -29.07
CA ASP A 159 22.98 -1.28 -28.74
C ASP A 159 23.41 -0.86 -27.31
N LEU A 160 22.65 0.03 -26.68
CA LEU A 160 22.81 0.41 -25.27
C LEU A 160 21.88 -0.37 -24.32
N CYS A 161 20.97 -1.17 -24.88
CA CYS A 161 20.07 -2.01 -24.11
C CYS A 161 20.84 -3.26 -23.59
N ARG A 162 20.97 -3.37 -22.27
CA ARG A 162 21.75 -4.45 -21.65
C ARG A 162 20.88 -5.59 -21.13
N HIS A 163 19.56 -5.46 -21.18
CA HIS A 163 18.66 -6.49 -20.69
C HIS A 163 18.13 -7.36 -21.83
N ARG A 164 17.92 -8.63 -21.53
CA ARG A 164 17.25 -9.59 -22.39
C ARG A 164 15.92 -10.01 -21.76
N ILE A 165 14.83 -9.66 -22.41
CA ILE A 165 13.47 -9.96 -21.96
C ILE A 165 13.33 -11.47 -21.70
N LEU A 166 12.46 -11.82 -20.75
CA LEU A 166 12.14 -13.22 -20.46
C LEU A 166 11.37 -13.85 -21.65
N SER A 167 11.69 -15.09 -21.93
CA SER A 167 10.82 -15.97 -22.73
C SER A 167 9.75 -16.61 -21.84
N GLU A 168 8.69 -17.15 -22.43
CA GLU A 168 7.65 -17.85 -21.65
C GLU A 168 8.21 -18.99 -20.80
N SER A 169 9.23 -19.67 -21.29
CA SER A 169 9.90 -20.76 -20.55
C SER A 169 10.74 -20.29 -19.37
N GLU A 170 11.12 -19.00 -19.36
CA GLU A 170 11.91 -18.35 -18.29
C GLU A 170 11.04 -17.63 -17.26
N LEU A 171 9.71 -17.64 -17.40
CA LEU A 171 8.83 -17.00 -16.43
C LEU A 171 9.11 -17.55 -15.02
N PRO A 172 9.32 -16.65 -14.04
CA PRO A 172 9.60 -17.05 -12.67
C PRO A 172 8.50 -17.92 -12.07
N LYS A 173 8.91 -18.86 -11.25
CA LYS A 173 8.06 -19.72 -10.43
C LYS A 173 8.27 -19.37 -8.95
N PRO A 174 7.36 -19.78 -8.05
CA PRO A 174 7.58 -19.59 -6.62
C PRO A 174 8.96 -20.10 -6.17
N GLY A 175 9.72 -19.23 -5.52
CA GLY A 175 11.07 -19.52 -5.07
C GLY A 175 12.19 -19.18 -6.06
N THR A 176 11.89 -18.81 -7.32
CA THR A 176 12.90 -18.37 -8.30
C THR A 176 13.72 -17.20 -7.74
N LEU A 177 15.07 -17.33 -7.83
CA LEU A 177 15.98 -16.29 -7.39
C LEU A 177 16.09 -15.17 -8.42
N VAL A 178 15.97 -13.93 -7.97
CA VAL A 178 16.21 -12.73 -8.79
C VAL A 178 17.07 -11.73 -7.99
N ALA A 179 18.07 -11.16 -8.64
CA ALA A 179 18.84 -10.09 -8.02
C ALA A 179 18.26 -8.75 -8.44
N ILE A 180 18.12 -7.82 -7.50
CA ILE A 180 17.55 -6.49 -7.75
C ILE A 180 18.48 -5.40 -7.21
N ASP A 181 18.56 -4.32 -7.96
CA ASP A 181 19.21 -3.06 -7.58
C ASP A 181 18.37 -1.89 -8.04
N ALA A 182 18.30 -0.82 -7.22
CA ALA A 182 17.46 0.32 -7.47
C ALA A 182 18.21 1.64 -7.24
N GLU A 183 18.01 2.60 -8.17
CA GLU A 183 18.58 3.94 -8.08
C GLU A 183 17.48 4.98 -7.88
N PHE A 184 17.77 5.98 -7.07
CA PHE A 184 16.81 6.99 -6.67
C PHE A 184 17.30 8.39 -7.01
N VAL A 185 16.35 9.31 -7.21
CA VAL A 185 16.55 10.76 -7.32
C VAL A 185 15.78 11.47 -6.22
N SER A 186 16.20 12.67 -5.86
CA SER A 186 15.56 13.48 -4.83
C SER A 186 14.48 14.37 -5.43
N LEU A 187 13.28 14.29 -4.89
CA LEU A 187 12.16 15.19 -5.20
C LEU A 187 12.07 16.32 -4.19
N ALA A 188 12.55 16.13 -2.96
CA ALA A 188 12.65 17.15 -1.94
C ALA A 188 13.86 16.88 -1.06
N GLN A 189 14.60 17.94 -0.73
CA GLN A 189 15.67 17.85 0.25
C GLN A 189 15.10 18.00 1.67
N GLU A 190 15.80 17.40 2.63
CA GLU A 190 15.49 17.58 4.03
C GLU A 190 15.74 19.04 4.45
N GLU A 191 14.73 19.66 5.04
CA GLU A 191 14.86 21.00 5.61
C GLU A 191 14.74 20.92 7.14
N LEU A 192 15.76 21.43 7.81
CA LEU A 192 15.83 21.50 9.27
C LEU A 192 15.85 22.96 9.71
N GLU A 193 14.96 23.31 10.62
CA GLU A 193 15.06 24.57 11.36
C GLU A 193 15.98 24.38 12.57
N VAL A 194 16.98 25.23 12.70
CA VAL A 194 17.90 25.24 13.84
C VAL A 194 17.58 26.44 14.70
N PHE A 195 17.11 26.19 15.92
CA PHE A 195 16.81 27.23 16.89
C PHE A 195 18.07 27.74 17.59
N SER A 196 17.99 28.92 18.22
CA SER A 196 19.11 29.56 18.91
C SER A 196 19.67 28.76 20.10
N ASP A 197 18.91 27.83 20.64
CA ASP A 197 19.30 26.88 21.69
C ASP A 197 20.00 25.62 21.16
N GLY A 198 20.18 25.53 19.82
CA GLY A 198 20.78 24.37 19.13
C GLY A 198 19.80 23.22 18.85
N THR A 199 18.54 23.35 19.23
CA THR A 199 17.52 22.36 18.86
C THR A 199 17.25 22.39 17.35
N ARG A 200 16.94 21.22 16.78
CA ARG A 200 16.63 21.06 15.35
C ARG A 200 15.24 20.48 15.21
N THR A 201 14.44 21.11 14.38
CA THR A 201 13.11 20.61 14.02
C THR A 201 13.07 20.34 12.52
N LEU A 202 12.59 19.15 12.15
CA LEU A 202 12.39 18.78 10.75
C LEU A 202 11.19 19.54 10.20
N ILE A 203 11.43 20.43 9.23
CA ILE A 203 10.36 21.17 8.53
C ILE A 203 9.85 20.35 7.36
N GLN A 204 10.77 19.79 6.58
CA GLN A 204 10.43 18.99 5.41
C GLN A 204 11.30 17.73 5.37
N PRO A 205 10.69 16.53 5.32
CA PRO A 205 11.45 15.30 5.13
C PRO A 205 11.98 15.21 3.70
N SER A 206 13.13 14.54 3.52
CA SER A 206 13.60 14.18 2.19
C SER A 206 12.62 13.24 1.52
N SER A 207 12.37 13.47 0.23
CA SER A 207 11.54 12.59 -0.60
C SER A 207 12.35 12.06 -1.77
N LEU A 208 12.34 10.73 -1.95
CA LEU A 208 13.05 10.04 -3.02
C LEU A 208 12.05 9.42 -3.99
N ALA A 209 12.38 9.43 -5.27
CA ALA A 209 11.66 8.70 -6.30
C ALA A 209 12.56 7.65 -6.95
N LEU A 210 11.98 6.53 -7.31
CA LEU A 210 12.67 5.49 -8.07
C LEU A 210 13.00 6.02 -9.48
N ALA A 211 14.28 5.99 -9.85
CA ALA A 211 14.79 6.51 -11.11
C ALA A 211 15.31 5.43 -12.06
N ARG A 212 15.79 4.31 -11.51
CA ARG A 212 16.18 3.12 -12.28
C ARG A 212 15.98 1.89 -11.43
N VAL A 213 15.60 0.79 -12.07
CA VAL A 213 15.60 -0.53 -11.48
C VAL A 213 16.19 -1.54 -12.43
N SER A 214 17.09 -2.37 -11.91
CA SER A 214 17.68 -3.50 -12.62
C SER A 214 17.29 -4.79 -11.91
N VAL A 215 16.79 -5.78 -12.67
CA VAL A 215 16.51 -7.11 -12.15
C VAL A 215 17.22 -8.14 -13.01
N LEU A 216 18.04 -8.95 -12.36
CA LEU A 216 18.88 -9.95 -13.00
C LEU A 216 18.38 -11.36 -12.66
N ARG A 217 18.60 -12.29 -13.55
CA ARG A 217 18.40 -13.72 -13.29
C ARG A 217 19.35 -14.18 -12.19
N GLY A 218 18.82 -14.67 -11.07
CA GLY A 218 19.61 -15.13 -9.92
C GLY A 218 20.13 -16.57 -10.09
N GLU A 219 19.61 -17.31 -11.08
CA GLU A 219 19.92 -18.72 -11.32
C GLU A 219 19.72 -19.12 -12.77
N GLY A 220 20.13 -20.35 -13.12
CA GLY A 220 19.96 -20.94 -14.45
C GLY A 220 21.05 -20.56 -15.45
N PRO A 221 20.90 -20.95 -16.74
CA PRO A 221 21.93 -20.79 -17.76
C PRO A 221 22.23 -19.32 -18.09
N HIS A 222 21.33 -18.41 -17.77
CA HIS A 222 21.48 -16.98 -18.00
C HIS A 222 21.65 -16.19 -16.69
N GLN A 223 22.16 -16.85 -15.63
CA GLN A 223 22.44 -16.20 -14.36
C GLN A 223 23.31 -14.96 -14.55
N GLY A 224 22.93 -13.86 -13.90
CA GLY A 224 23.63 -12.57 -13.99
C GLY A 224 23.22 -11.71 -15.18
N GLU A 225 22.42 -12.22 -16.12
CA GLU A 225 21.86 -11.40 -17.20
C GLU A 225 20.63 -10.63 -16.72
N PRO A 226 20.57 -9.30 -16.91
CA PRO A 226 19.38 -8.53 -16.58
C PRO A 226 18.23 -8.87 -17.53
N PHE A 227 17.02 -8.94 -17.00
CA PHE A 227 15.79 -9.03 -17.79
C PHE A 227 14.86 -7.82 -17.59
N ILE A 228 15.16 -6.99 -16.60
CA ILE A 228 14.66 -5.63 -16.45
C ILE A 228 15.86 -4.72 -16.23
N ASP A 229 15.95 -3.63 -16.97
CA ASP A 229 16.89 -2.53 -16.76
C ASP A 229 16.21 -1.25 -17.24
N ASP A 230 15.28 -0.81 -16.41
CA ASP A 230 14.34 0.28 -16.72
C ASP A 230 14.76 1.56 -16.01
N HIS A 231 14.96 2.64 -16.78
CA HIS A 231 14.91 4.00 -16.25
C HIS A 231 13.46 4.40 -16.07
N ILE A 232 13.16 5.27 -15.10
CA ILE A 232 11.79 5.52 -14.69
C ILE A 232 11.48 7.01 -14.78
N TRP A 233 10.52 7.32 -15.64
CA TRP A 233 10.02 8.66 -15.82
C TRP A 233 9.10 9.08 -14.68
N THR A 234 9.32 10.28 -14.15
CA THR A 234 8.44 10.94 -13.18
C THR A 234 7.91 12.25 -13.74
N THR A 235 6.69 12.60 -13.34
CA THR A 235 6.08 13.92 -13.62
C THR A 235 6.45 14.96 -12.58
N GLU A 236 6.96 14.52 -11.43
CA GLU A 236 7.36 15.42 -10.35
C GLU A 236 8.71 16.06 -10.65
N PRO A 237 8.91 17.34 -10.28
CA PRO A 237 10.20 18.02 -10.43
C PRO A 237 11.29 17.31 -9.62
N ILE A 238 12.38 16.96 -10.29
CA ILE A 238 13.56 16.39 -9.63
C ILE A 238 14.43 17.55 -9.15
N VAL A 239 14.70 17.58 -7.84
CA VAL A 239 15.54 18.60 -7.19
C VAL A 239 17.02 18.22 -7.28
N ASP A 240 17.33 16.92 -7.14
CA ASP A 240 18.69 16.42 -7.25
C ASP A 240 18.70 15.00 -7.85
N TYR A 241 19.48 14.80 -8.89
CA TYR A 241 19.64 13.50 -9.54
C TYR A 241 20.53 12.53 -8.76
N LEU A 242 21.20 13.01 -7.71
CA LEU A 242 22.14 12.22 -6.89
C LEU A 242 23.18 11.50 -7.75
N THR A 243 23.59 12.11 -8.87
CA THR A 243 24.37 11.49 -9.95
C THR A 243 25.64 10.79 -9.49
N GLN A 244 26.31 11.34 -8.46
CA GLN A 244 27.53 10.72 -7.91
C GLN A 244 27.26 9.35 -7.27
N PHE A 245 26.03 9.03 -6.90
CA PHE A 245 25.61 7.77 -6.30
C PHE A 245 24.81 6.93 -7.27
N SER A 246 23.80 7.51 -7.90
CA SER A 246 22.86 6.85 -8.81
C SER A 246 23.41 6.65 -10.22
N GLY A 247 24.40 7.47 -10.63
CA GLY A 247 24.86 7.54 -12.02
C GLY A 247 23.83 8.13 -13.00
N ILE A 248 22.62 8.52 -12.54
CA ILE A 248 21.54 9.06 -13.37
C ILE A 248 21.85 10.49 -13.80
N GLN A 249 21.66 10.79 -15.07
CA GLN A 249 21.75 12.13 -15.65
C GLN A 249 20.35 12.66 -16.00
N PRO A 250 20.14 13.98 -16.08
CA PRO A 250 18.85 14.56 -16.45
C PRO A 250 18.26 13.99 -17.76
N ASP A 251 19.12 13.81 -18.75
CA ASP A 251 18.70 13.31 -20.07
C ASP A 251 18.28 11.82 -20.05
N ASP A 252 18.72 11.03 -19.06
CA ASP A 252 18.35 9.62 -18.92
C ASP A 252 16.85 9.45 -18.59
N LEU A 253 16.24 10.45 -17.95
CA LEU A 253 14.85 10.41 -17.51
C LEU A 253 13.91 11.27 -18.38
N ASP A 254 14.39 11.87 -19.48
CA ASP A 254 13.59 12.63 -20.45
C ASP A 254 13.20 11.73 -21.62
N PRO A 255 11.89 11.46 -21.88
CA PRO A 255 11.44 10.64 -22.99
C PRO A 255 11.91 11.11 -24.38
N LYS A 256 12.20 12.41 -24.54
CA LYS A 256 12.64 13.02 -25.79
C LYS A 256 14.14 12.98 -26.01
N ARG A 257 14.93 12.70 -24.97
CA ARG A 257 16.40 12.77 -25.02
C ARG A 257 17.07 11.45 -24.74
N THR A 258 16.44 10.63 -23.88
CA THR A 258 17.04 9.39 -23.43
C THR A 258 17.28 8.40 -24.55
N GLN A 259 18.44 7.77 -24.51
CA GLN A 259 18.77 6.61 -25.34
C GLN A 259 18.59 5.29 -24.59
N ARG A 260 18.14 5.35 -23.33
CA ARG A 260 17.91 4.20 -22.43
C ARG A 260 16.49 3.67 -22.57
N THR A 261 16.23 2.52 -21.99
CA THR A 261 14.88 2.01 -21.79
C THR A 261 14.23 2.83 -20.68
N LEU A 262 13.31 3.72 -21.02
CA LEU A 262 12.55 4.54 -20.08
C LEU A 262 11.12 4.06 -20.02
N VAL A 263 10.60 3.83 -18.83
CA VAL A 263 9.22 3.39 -18.59
C VAL A 263 8.51 4.34 -17.65
N SER A 264 7.18 4.27 -17.59
CA SER A 264 6.43 4.99 -16.55
C SER A 264 6.65 4.33 -15.18
N HIS A 265 6.54 5.11 -14.11
CA HIS A 265 6.57 4.59 -12.74
C HIS A 265 5.55 3.45 -12.53
N LYS A 266 4.34 3.60 -13.10
CA LYS A 266 3.30 2.56 -13.05
C LYS A 266 3.73 1.25 -13.71
N THR A 267 4.47 1.32 -14.82
CA THR A 267 4.98 0.12 -15.53
C THR A 267 6.04 -0.58 -14.71
N ALA A 268 7.03 0.15 -14.17
CA ALA A 268 8.07 -0.40 -13.31
C ALA A 268 7.49 -1.06 -12.06
N TYR A 269 6.58 -0.35 -11.36
CA TYR A 269 5.89 -0.90 -10.19
C TYR A 269 5.15 -2.21 -10.51
N LYS A 270 4.40 -2.25 -11.63
CA LYS A 270 3.69 -3.46 -12.04
C LYS A 270 4.64 -4.63 -12.30
N LYS A 271 5.78 -4.41 -12.98
CA LYS A 271 6.79 -5.45 -13.22
C LYS A 271 7.32 -6.02 -11.90
N LEU A 272 7.69 -5.16 -10.96
CA LEU A 272 8.21 -5.58 -9.66
C LEU A 272 7.13 -6.30 -8.83
N ARG A 273 5.91 -5.79 -8.82
CA ARG A 273 4.78 -6.41 -8.14
C ARG A 273 4.49 -7.80 -8.70
N MET A 274 4.54 -7.99 -10.02
CA MET A 274 4.39 -9.31 -10.65
C MET A 274 5.43 -10.30 -10.16
N LEU A 275 6.70 -9.89 -10.00
CA LEU A 275 7.75 -10.76 -9.47
C LEU A 275 7.48 -11.16 -8.02
N THR A 276 6.95 -10.24 -7.21
CA THR A 276 6.52 -10.52 -5.83
C THR A 276 5.35 -11.50 -5.81
N ASP A 277 4.33 -11.25 -6.62
CA ASP A 277 3.12 -12.09 -6.70
C ASP A 277 3.41 -13.50 -7.27
N LEU A 278 4.42 -13.63 -8.12
CA LEU A 278 4.96 -14.91 -8.59
C LEU A 278 5.76 -15.66 -7.53
N GLY A 279 6.01 -15.05 -6.36
CA GLY A 279 6.76 -15.66 -5.27
C GLY A 279 8.27 -15.73 -5.50
N CYS A 280 8.83 -14.77 -6.25
CA CYS A 280 10.29 -14.67 -6.41
C CYS A 280 10.98 -14.39 -5.08
N ARG A 281 12.21 -14.91 -4.94
CA ARG A 281 13.09 -14.59 -3.83
C ARG A 281 14.11 -13.54 -4.28
N PHE A 282 14.07 -12.38 -3.66
CA PHE A 282 14.93 -11.26 -4.03
C PHE A 282 16.28 -11.32 -3.31
N ILE A 283 17.34 -11.03 -4.05
CA ILE A 283 18.72 -10.87 -3.56
C ILE A 283 19.16 -9.46 -3.91
N GLY A 284 19.73 -8.75 -2.97
CA GLY A 284 20.28 -7.39 -3.17
C GLY A 284 20.85 -6.83 -1.88
N HIS A 285 21.44 -5.65 -1.97
CA HIS A 285 21.99 -4.94 -0.83
C HIS A 285 21.00 -3.90 -0.33
N GLY A 286 20.69 -3.91 0.97
CA GLY A 286 19.82 -2.89 1.58
C GLY A 286 18.34 -2.95 1.20
N LEU A 287 17.84 -4.07 0.66
CA LEU A 287 16.51 -4.24 0.06
C LEU A 287 15.33 -3.71 0.91
N ALA A 288 15.43 -3.78 2.24
CA ALA A 288 14.36 -3.28 3.11
C ALA A 288 14.10 -1.77 2.93
N LYS A 289 15.15 -0.99 2.62
CA LYS A 289 15.03 0.43 2.32
C LYS A 289 14.43 0.65 0.94
N ASP A 290 14.92 -0.11 -0.05
CA ASP A 290 14.48 0.02 -1.44
C ASP A 290 13.00 -0.36 -1.58
N PHE A 291 12.59 -1.50 -1.02
CA PHE A 291 11.20 -1.95 -1.04
C PHE A 291 10.25 -1.00 -0.30
N ARG A 292 10.73 -0.33 0.76
CA ARG A 292 9.96 0.72 1.44
C ARG A 292 9.71 1.90 0.51
N ILE A 293 10.76 2.41 -0.18
CA ILE A 293 10.64 3.57 -1.08
C ILE A 293 9.77 3.22 -2.29
N ILE A 294 9.92 2.00 -2.82
CA ILE A 294 9.13 1.50 -3.95
C ILE A 294 7.68 1.17 -3.52
N ASN A 295 7.44 0.95 -2.23
CA ASN A 295 6.15 0.53 -1.66
C ASN A 295 5.69 -0.87 -2.15
N ILE A 296 6.59 -1.85 -2.08
CA ILE A 296 6.35 -3.26 -2.43
C ILE A 296 6.59 -4.16 -1.23
#